data_4fe5378de79caa8146122058362f35a7
#
_entry.id   4fe5378de79caa8146122058362f35a7
#
_cell.length_a   1.000
_cell.length_b   1.000
_cell.length_c   1.000
_cell.angle_alpha   90.00
_cell.angle_beta   90.00
_cell.angle_gamma   90.00
#
_symmetry.space_group_name_H-M   'P 1'
#
loop_
_entity.id
_entity.type
_entity.pdbx_description
1 polymer ?
#
loop_
_entity_poly.entity_id
_entity_poly.type
_entity_poly.pdbx_seq_one_letter_code
_entity_poly.pdbx_strand_id
1 'polypeptide(L)' 'MQTDAHNDMGREERRALLEQRHAAVARQLRRLAIELADLDRQLDDIKQSDR' A
#
# COMPACT_ATOMS: atom_id res chain seq x y z
N MET A 1 18.58 -17.46 -22.52
CA MET A 1 18.14 -17.60 -21.71
C MET A 1 18.56 -18.49 -20.81
N GLN A 2 19.61 -18.86 -20.82
CA GLN A 2 20.09 -19.61 -19.98
C GLN A 2 20.17 -19.21 -18.66
N THR A 3 20.13 -18.12 -18.42
CA THR A 3 20.20 -17.65 -17.09
C THR A 3 19.02 -18.05 -16.33
N ASP A 4 18.11 -18.73 -16.90
CA ASP A 4 16.92 -19.06 -16.20
C ASP A 4 17.14 -19.89 -14.97
N ALA A 5 18.01 -20.82 -15.03
CA ALA A 5 18.24 -21.67 -13.91
C ALA A 5 18.79 -20.90 -12.75
N HIS A 6 19.73 -19.98 -13.02
CA HIS A 6 20.24 -19.18 -12.02
C HIS A 6 19.21 -18.25 -11.52
N ASN A 7 18.41 -17.73 -12.40
CA ASN A 7 17.43 -16.75 -12.07
C ASN A 7 16.30 -17.29 -11.27
N ASP A 8 16.08 -18.56 -11.31
CA ASP A 8 14.97 -19.13 -10.57
C ASP A 8 15.11 -18.87 -9.10
N MET A 9 16.29 -19.12 -8.55
CA MET A 9 16.47 -18.86 -7.17
C MET A 9 16.40 -17.38 -6.90
N GLY A 10 17.06 -16.60 -7.70
CA GLY A 10 17.03 -15.16 -7.52
C GLY A 10 15.65 -14.59 -7.69
N ARG A 11 14.89 -15.22 -8.54
CA ARG A 11 13.55 -14.75 -8.81
C ARG A 11 12.64 -14.99 -7.62
N GLU A 12 12.76 -16.14 -7.02
CA GLU A 12 11.97 -16.47 -5.87
C GLU A 12 12.27 -15.55 -4.70
N GLU A 13 13.53 -15.32 -4.47
CA GLU A 13 13.92 -14.44 -3.43
C GLU A 13 13.43 -13.04 -3.66
N ARG A 14 13.61 -12.59 -4.88
CA ARG A 14 13.20 -11.27 -5.26
C ARG A 14 11.69 -11.13 -5.13
N ARG A 15 10.98 -12.15 -5.54
CA ARG A 15 9.55 -12.16 -5.46
C ARG A 15 9.10 -12.03 -4.02
N ALA A 16 9.73 -12.79 -3.14
CA ALA A 16 9.36 -12.75 -1.74
C ALA A 16 9.58 -11.36 -1.16
N LEU A 17 10.70 -10.74 -1.52
CA LEU A 17 10.99 -9.41 -1.03
C LEU A 17 9.98 -8.39 -1.56
N LEU A 18 9.64 -8.53 -2.82
CA LEU A 18 8.69 -7.61 -3.43
C LEU A 18 7.30 -7.78 -2.81
N GLU A 19 6.95 -9.01 -2.50
CA GLU A 19 5.66 -9.26 -1.88
C GLU A 19 5.61 -8.67 -0.48
N GLN A 20 6.70 -8.77 0.24
CA GLN A 20 6.76 -8.19 1.54
C GLN A 20 6.62 -6.68 1.48
N ARG A 21 7.31 -6.11 0.52
CA ARG A 21 7.26 -4.68 0.35
C ARG A 21 5.88 -4.24 -0.09
N HIS A 22 5.30 -5.00 -0.97
CA HIS A 22 3.97 -4.71 -1.45
C HIS A 22 2.98 -4.73 -0.29
N ALA A 23 3.09 -5.73 0.57
CA ALA A 23 2.20 -5.84 1.70
C ALA A 23 2.36 -4.66 2.67
N ALA A 24 3.61 -4.25 2.87
CA ALA A 24 3.87 -3.13 3.77
C ALA A 24 3.26 -1.84 3.23
N VAL A 25 3.44 -1.61 1.95
CA VAL A 25 2.89 -0.41 1.32
C VAL A 25 1.37 -0.46 1.32
N ALA A 26 0.81 -1.62 1.06
CA ALA A 26 -0.63 -1.75 1.06
C ALA A 26 -1.21 -1.46 2.43
N ARG A 27 -0.50 -1.85 3.45
CA ARG A 27 -0.92 -1.61 4.82
C ARG A 27 -0.90 -0.11 5.10
N GLN A 28 0.13 0.55 4.64
CA GLN A 28 0.25 1.98 4.79
C GLN A 28 -0.87 2.69 4.05
N LEU A 29 -1.16 2.23 2.86
CA LEU A 29 -2.22 2.82 2.07
C LEU A 29 -3.56 2.71 2.77
N ARG A 30 -3.83 1.57 3.35
CA ARG A 30 -5.07 1.37 4.04
C ARG A 30 -5.19 2.31 5.22
N ARG A 31 -4.09 2.48 5.93
CA ARG A 31 -4.08 3.36 7.06
C ARG A 31 -4.34 4.79 6.61
N LEU A 32 -3.69 5.19 5.54
CA LEU A 32 -3.88 6.53 5.02
C LEU A 32 -5.29 6.73 4.49
N ALA A 33 -5.86 5.70 3.92
CA ALA A 33 -7.21 5.78 3.41
C ALA A 33 -8.20 6.01 4.56
N ILE A 34 -7.96 5.36 5.67
CA ILE A 34 -8.81 5.55 6.83
C ILE A 34 -8.68 6.96 7.36
N GLU A 35 -7.46 7.47 7.41
CA GLU A 35 -7.23 8.82 7.87
C GLU A 35 -7.88 9.82 6.94
N LEU A 36 -7.77 9.57 5.66
CA LEU A 36 -8.35 10.46 4.68
C LEU A 36 -9.87 10.50 4.83
N ALA A 37 -10.47 9.35 5.01
CA ALA A 37 -11.91 9.28 5.19
C ALA A 37 -12.35 10.02 6.44
N ASP A 38 -11.56 9.91 7.49
CA ASP A 38 -11.86 10.59 8.73
C ASP A 38 -11.78 12.09 8.56
N LEU A 39 -10.76 12.56 7.87
CA LEU A 39 -10.60 13.98 7.62
C LEU A 39 -11.72 14.52 6.73
N ASP A 40 -12.12 13.75 5.76
CA ASP A 40 -13.21 14.14 4.90
C ASP A 40 -14.47 14.33 5.70
N ARG A 41 -14.69 13.45 6.64
CA ARG A 41 -15.86 13.52 7.46
C ARG A 41 -15.80 14.76 8.33
N GLN A 42 -14.64 15.04 8.91
CA GLN A 42 -14.48 16.21 9.76
C GLN A 42 -14.69 17.49 8.97
N LEU A 43 -14.16 17.52 7.76
CA LEU A 43 -14.34 18.68 6.91
C LEU A 43 -15.80 18.86 6.56
N ASP A 44 -16.46 17.78 6.30
CA ASP A 44 -17.87 17.82 5.95
C ASP A 44 -18.68 18.37 7.11
N ASP A 45 -18.35 17.96 8.30
CA ASP A 45 -19.02 18.43 9.49
C ASP A 45 -18.88 19.94 9.65
N ILE A 46 -17.69 20.42 9.41
CA ILE A 46 -17.42 21.85 9.50
C ILE A 46 -18.21 22.61 8.46
N LYS A 47 -18.26 22.10 7.26
CA LYS A 47 -19.00 22.74 6.21
C LYS A 47 -20.46 22.83 6.55
N GLN A 48 -20.99 21.78 7.13
CA GLN A 48 -22.37 21.78 7.48
C GLN A 48 -22.62 22.71 8.65
N SER A 49 -21.70 22.79 9.58
CA SER A 49 -21.87 23.66 10.69
C SER A 49 -21.86 25.10 10.32
N ASP A 50 -21.17 25.43 9.26
CA ASP A 50 -21.06 26.79 8.83
C ASP A 50 -22.34 27.31 8.25
N ARG A 51 -23.29 26.51 8.02
CA ARG A 51 -24.54 26.99 7.52
C ARG A 51 -25.40 27.42 8.62
#